data_ab20bb4a170142a42f27c0bc01d6d47b
#
_entry.id   ab20bb4a170142a42f27c0bc01d6d47b
#
_cell.length_a   1.000
_cell.length_b   1.000
_cell.length_c   1.000
_cell.angle_alpha   90.00
_cell.angle_beta   90.00
_cell.angle_gamma   90.00
#
_symmetry.space_group_name_H-M   'P 1'
#
loop_
_entity.id
_entity.type
_entity.pdbx_description
1 polymer ?
#
loop_
_entity_poly.entity_id
_entity_poly.type
_entity_poly.pdbx_seq_one_letter_code
_entity_poly.pdbx_strand_id
1 'polypeptide(L)'
;MAEQHEAIVIGSGIGGLTAAAFLAKGGLRPLVLEQHFLPGGNASTFRRKKMFDFDVGFHYIGHCGPGEFFPTLLEQLGVPPAHFRHLLW
;
A
#
# COMPACT_ATOMS: atom_id res chain seq x y z
N MET A 1 -23.51 -6.74 17.00
CA MET A 1 -22.34 -7.59 17.28
C MET A 1 -21.07 -6.77 17.20
N ALA A 2 -20.21 -6.91 18.19
CA ALA A 2 -18.91 -6.27 18.11
C ALA A 2 -18.04 -6.99 17.09
N GLU A 3 -17.33 -6.24 16.26
CA GLU A 3 -16.34 -6.81 15.36
C GLU A 3 -15.14 -7.29 16.16
N GLN A 4 -14.60 -8.44 15.77
CA GLN A 4 -13.42 -9.01 16.40
C GLN A 4 -12.25 -8.99 15.43
N HIS A 5 -11.09 -8.53 15.90
CA HIS A 5 -9.87 -8.46 15.13
C HIS A 5 -8.76 -9.15 15.91
N GLU A 6 -8.03 -10.02 15.24
CA GLU A 6 -6.94 -10.78 15.86
C GLU A 6 -5.62 -10.01 15.87
N ALA A 7 -5.53 -8.93 15.09
CA ALA A 7 -4.32 -8.11 15.01
C ALA A 7 -4.69 -6.65 14.79
N ILE A 8 -3.88 -5.76 15.32
CA ILE A 8 -4.03 -4.33 15.11
C ILE A 8 -2.74 -3.80 14.49
N VAL A 9 -2.87 -3.13 13.34
CA VAL A 9 -1.74 -2.49 12.65
C VAL A 9 -1.90 -0.99 12.79
N ILE A 10 -0.92 -0.34 13.37
CA ILE A 10 -0.94 1.10 13.58
C ILE A 10 -0.17 1.76 12.44
N GLY A 11 -0.85 2.58 11.66
CA GLY A 11 -0.28 3.24 10.50
C GLY A 11 -0.61 2.49 9.21
N SER A 12 -1.04 3.23 8.19
CA SER A 12 -1.38 2.67 6.87
C SER A 12 -0.43 3.13 5.78
N GLY A 13 0.84 3.30 6.12
CA GLY A 13 1.90 3.44 5.13
C GLY A 13 2.16 2.10 4.43
N ILE A 14 3.15 2.08 3.54
CA ILE A 14 3.46 0.85 2.78
C ILE A 14 3.75 -0.32 3.71
N GLY A 15 4.56 -0.10 4.76
CA GLY A 15 4.89 -1.16 5.70
C GLY A 15 3.67 -1.71 6.44
N GLY A 16 2.82 -0.82 6.96
CA GLY A 16 1.62 -1.22 7.68
C GLY A 16 0.62 -1.93 6.78
N LEU A 17 0.37 -1.40 5.58
CA LEU A 17 -0.54 -2.03 4.64
C LEU A 17 -0.03 -3.39 4.18
N THR A 18 1.28 -3.52 3.94
CA THR A 18 1.89 -4.81 3.57
C THR A 18 1.73 -5.83 4.68
N ALA A 19 2.01 -5.44 5.91
CA ALA A 19 1.84 -6.33 7.07
C ALA A 19 0.39 -6.77 7.21
N ALA A 20 -0.56 -5.83 7.11
CA ALA A 20 -1.99 -6.16 7.21
C ALA A 20 -2.42 -7.10 6.09
N ALA A 21 -1.94 -6.89 4.87
CA ALA A 21 -2.29 -7.74 3.74
C ALA A 21 -1.80 -9.18 3.93
N PHE A 22 -0.57 -9.36 4.42
CA PHE A 22 -0.06 -10.71 4.71
C PHE A 22 -0.80 -11.36 5.87
N LEU A 23 -1.13 -10.62 6.91
CA LEU A 23 -1.94 -11.15 8.02
C LEU A 23 -3.31 -11.61 7.53
N ALA A 24 -3.96 -10.82 6.69
CA ALA A 24 -5.25 -11.19 6.11
C ALA A 24 -5.13 -12.42 5.22
N LYS A 25 -4.07 -12.51 4.43
CA LYS A 25 -3.82 -13.67 3.59
C LYS A 25 -3.64 -14.93 4.43
N GLY A 26 -3.05 -14.80 5.62
CA GLY A 26 -2.89 -15.90 6.55
C GLY A 26 -4.15 -16.28 7.32
N GLY A 27 -5.27 -15.63 7.05
CA GLY A 27 -6.54 -15.95 7.69
C GLY A 27 -6.90 -15.13 8.90
N LEU A 28 -6.06 -14.17 9.27
CA LEU A 28 -6.36 -13.27 10.39
C LEU A 28 -7.22 -12.10 9.95
N ARG A 29 -7.81 -11.43 10.91
CA ARG A 29 -8.65 -10.26 10.68
C ARG A 29 -7.94 -9.05 11.24
N PRO A 30 -7.07 -8.38 10.47
CA PRO A 30 -6.36 -7.21 10.97
C PRO A 30 -7.25 -5.97 10.97
N LEU A 31 -7.02 -5.08 11.93
CA LEU A 31 -7.58 -3.76 11.95
C LEU A 31 -6.46 -2.77 11.74
N VAL A 32 -6.56 -1.91 10.73
CA VAL A 32 -5.56 -0.89 10.45
C VAL A 32 -6.06 0.45 10.98
N LEU A 33 -5.27 1.08 11.81
CA LEU A 33 -5.59 2.38 12.39
C LEU A 33 -4.70 3.44 11.74
N GLU A 34 -5.31 4.51 11.24
CA GLU A 34 -4.63 5.60 10.58
C GLU A 34 -5.09 6.93 11.16
N GLN A 35 -4.15 7.80 11.53
CA GLN A 35 -4.49 9.11 12.08
C GLN A 35 -4.84 10.15 11.02
N HIS A 36 -4.43 9.92 9.77
CA HIS A 36 -4.73 10.80 8.64
C HIS A 36 -6.03 10.35 7.98
N PHE A 37 -6.73 11.27 7.30
CA PHE A 37 -7.99 10.91 6.66
C PHE A 37 -7.81 10.04 5.40
N LEU A 38 -6.58 9.97 4.84
CA LEU A 38 -6.26 9.10 3.71
C LEU A 38 -5.25 8.05 4.12
N PRO A 39 -5.45 6.79 3.73
CA PRO A 39 -4.43 5.76 3.93
C PRO A 39 -3.28 5.93 2.94
N GLY A 40 -2.17 5.25 3.21
CA GLY A 40 -1.03 5.19 2.30
C GLY A 40 0.23 5.88 2.79
N GLY A 41 0.16 6.71 3.84
CA GLY A 41 1.34 7.41 4.35
C GLY A 41 2.00 8.25 3.26
N ASN A 42 3.30 8.10 3.08
CA ASN A 42 4.06 8.82 2.05
C ASN A 42 3.76 8.33 0.63
N ALA A 43 3.06 7.24 0.47
CA ALA A 43 2.63 6.74 -0.83
C ALA A 43 1.25 7.26 -1.23
N SER A 44 0.71 8.21 -0.49
CA SER A 44 -0.56 8.83 -0.82
C SER A 44 -0.36 10.09 -1.67
N THR A 45 -1.47 10.64 -2.12
CA THR A 45 -1.46 11.89 -2.88
C THR A 45 -2.29 12.94 -2.14
N PHE A 46 -2.14 14.19 -2.53
CA PHE A 46 -3.02 15.24 -2.05
C PHE A 46 -3.52 16.06 -3.25
N ARG A 47 -4.73 16.60 -3.11
CA ARG A 47 -5.36 17.35 -4.19
C ARG A 47 -5.49 18.82 -3.81
N ARG A 48 -5.19 19.68 -4.78
CA ARG A 48 -5.35 21.13 -4.63
C ARG A 48 -6.28 21.67 -5.71
N LYS A 49 -7.16 22.60 -5.32
CA LYS A 49 -8.14 23.24 -6.22
C LYS A 49 -9.00 22.24 -6.99
N LYS A 50 -9.17 21.03 -6.45
CA LYS A 50 -9.96 19.95 -7.04
C LYS A 50 -9.54 19.54 -8.45
N MET A 51 -8.33 19.93 -8.91
CA MET A 51 -7.86 19.59 -10.25
C MET A 51 -6.39 19.17 -10.31
N PHE A 52 -5.61 19.43 -9.25
CA PHE A 52 -4.18 19.08 -9.23
C PHE A 52 -3.92 18.05 -8.16
N ASP A 53 -3.34 16.91 -8.54
CA ASP A 53 -2.93 15.85 -7.63
C ASP A 53 -1.41 15.86 -7.51
N PHE A 54 -0.91 15.81 -6.29
CA PHE A 54 0.52 15.81 -6.00
C PHE A 54 0.87 14.60 -5.13
N ASP A 55 2.02 13.99 -5.39
CA ASP A 55 2.53 12.94 -4.54
C ASP A 55 3.09 13.53 -3.26
N VAL A 56 2.79 12.89 -2.13
CA VAL A 56 3.25 13.37 -0.83
C VAL A 56 4.76 13.18 -0.68
N GLY A 57 5.27 11.97 -0.90
CA GLY A 57 6.69 11.72 -0.71
C GLY A 57 7.22 10.60 -1.58
N PHE A 58 6.42 10.06 -2.49
CA PHE A 58 6.77 8.86 -3.24
C PHE A 58 6.45 9.10 -4.71
N HIS A 59 7.47 9.41 -5.49
CA HIS A 59 7.31 9.84 -6.88
C HIS A 59 7.67 8.76 -7.89
N TYR A 60 8.64 7.90 -7.57
CA TYR A 60 9.05 6.79 -8.43
C TYR A 60 9.58 5.67 -7.54
N ILE A 61 9.64 4.47 -8.08
CA ILE A 61 10.02 3.30 -7.31
C ILE A 61 10.94 2.39 -8.16
N GLY A 62 11.92 1.79 -7.50
CA GLY A 62 12.77 0.80 -8.12
C GLY A 62 12.27 -0.62 -7.88
N HIS A 63 12.99 -1.60 -8.41
CA HIS A 63 12.71 -3.04 -8.22
C HIS A 63 11.33 -3.46 -8.70
N CYS A 64 10.87 -2.87 -9.82
CA CYS A 64 9.56 -3.15 -10.40
C CYS A 64 9.62 -3.96 -11.70
N GLY A 65 10.81 -4.37 -12.13
CA GLY A 65 10.96 -5.19 -13.33
C GLY A 65 10.47 -6.61 -13.12
N PRO A 66 10.30 -7.39 -14.21
CA PRO A 66 9.86 -8.77 -14.12
C PRO A 66 10.76 -9.60 -13.19
N GLY A 67 10.15 -10.30 -12.22
CA GLY A 67 10.86 -11.11 -11.25
C GLY A 67 11.52 -10.33 -10.13
N GLU A 68 11.42 -9.01 -10.11
CA GLU A 68 11.97 -8.20 -9.05
C GLU A 68 11.05 -8.13 -7.84
N PHE A 69 11.45 -7.37 -6.82
CA PHE A 69 10.82 -7.40 -5.49
C PHE A 69 9.32 -7.07 -5.50
N PHE A 70 8.93 -5.94 -6.11
CA PHE A 70 7.53 -5.50 -5.99
C PHE A 70 6.54 -6.36 -6.78
N PRO A 71 6.81 -6.74 -8.03
CA PRO A 71 5.92 -7.66 -8.72
C PRO A 71 5.80 -9.00 -8.01
N THR A 72 6.89 -9.53 -7.46
CA THR A 72 6.87 -10.79 -6.71
C THR A 72 6.04 -10.66 -5.44
N LEU A 73 6.19 -9.56 -4.72
CA LEU A 73 5.40 -9.29 -3.51
C LEU A 73 3.90 -9.24 -3.81
N LEU A 74 3.52 -8.51 -4.85
CA LEU A 74 2.13 -8.38 -5.24
C LEU A 74 1.55 -9.73 -5.68
N GLU A 75 2.33 -10.54 -6.39
CA GLU A 75 1.92 -11.88 -6.77
C GLU A 75 1.64 -12.74 -5.55
N GLN A 76 2.52 -12.71 -4.56
CA GLN A 76 2.32 -13.45 -3.32
C GLN A 76 1.06 -13.02 -2.57
N LEU A 77 0.67 -11.76 -2.68
CA LEU A 77 -0.54 -11.23 -2.06
C LEU A 77 -1.79 -11.49 -2.89
N GLY A 78 -1.66 -12.06 -4.09
CA GLY A 78 -2.80 -12.31 -4.96
C GLY A 78 -3.33 -11.05 -5.63
N VAL A 79 -2.54 -9.98 -5.67
CA VAL A 79 -2.92 -8.72 -6.31
C VAL A 79 -2.67 -8.83 -7.82
N PRO A 80 -3.61 -8.40 -8.68
CA PRO A 80 -3.37 -8.40 -10.11
C PRO A 80 -2.11 -7.63 -10.48
N PRO A 81 -1.43 -7.98 -11.58
CA PRO A 81 -0.20 -7.29 -11.99
C PRO A 81 -0.40 -5.79 -12.10
N ALA A 82 0.49 -5.03 -11.46
CA ALA A 82 0.47 -3.57 -11.55
C ALA A 82 1.21 -3.14 -12.82
N HIS A 83 0.79 -2.00 -13.38
CA HIS A 83 1.46 -1.42 -14.53
C HIS A 83 2.53 -0.46 -14.06
N PHE A 84 3.78 -0.85 -14.23
CA PHE A 84 4.92 0.00 -13.92
C PHE A 84 5.47 0.59 -15.22
N ARG A 85 5.59 1.91 -15.26
CA ARG A 85 6.18 2.58 -16.41
C ARG A 85 7.68 2.73 -16.18
N HIS A 86 8.47 2.26 -17.16
CA HIS A 86 9.91 2.42 -17.12
C HIS A 86 10.27 3.88 -17.37
N LEU A 87 11.17 4.39 -16.55
CA LEU A 87 11.75 5.72 -16.77
C LEU A 87 13.13 5.51 -17.40
N LEU A 88 13.36 6.15 -18.53
CA LEU A 88 14.63 6.12 -19.21
C LEU A 88 15.37 7.43 -18.97
N TRP A 89 16.60 7.30 -18.55
CA TRP A 89 17.47 8.45 -18.29
C TRP A 89 18.31 8.78 -19.51
#